data_6de874a7614dc748c646411ca98cc248
#
_entry.id   6de874a7614dc748c646411ca98cc248
#
_cell.length_a   1.000
_cell.length_b   1.000
_cell.length_c   1.000
_cell.angle_alpha   90.00
_cell.angle_beta   90.00
_cell.angle_gamma   90.00
#
_symmetry.space_group_name_H-M   'P 1'
#
loop_
_entity.id
_entity.type
_entity.pdbx_description
1 polymer ?
#
loop_
_entity_poly.entity_id
_entity_poly.type
_entity_poly.pdbx_seq_one_letter_code
_entity_poly.pdbx_strand_id
1 'polypeptide(L)'
;MAVPDVAAVLDLTDRGRAGVPCGNPAVRCITAPDRRYDDAMASDSSALRALAHDLGVSTRYWGWDGTEKDVADSTLHAILAALGSPVASDGDIAAVRARRERAPWERTLPPVTVMRENRSSSVPVHVEHGTPVTVHVLLEEGGRVDLVQGEDHTPAHDLDGTLRGRARFLLPEGLPLGWHRLVAETAAGPAEADLVVTPARLTVHEQYAARRAFGVQAQLYSVRSERSWGIGDLADMRDLAAITGARHGADFLLVNPLHASYPTPPVEPSPYLPVTRRFTAPLYLRIEDVPEHRSLTEVARQKVELLRGTVADRNTRGDRLERDAVLSAKLEALE
;
A
#
# COMPACT_ATOMS: atom_id res chain seq x y z
N MET A 1 15.52 19.79 35.47
CA MET A 1 15.43 20.48 34.14
C MET A 1 14.05 20.18 33.61
N ALA A 2 13.16 21.14 33.64
CA ALA A 2 11.74 21.00 33.32
C ALA A 2 11.56 20.92 31.79
N VAL A 3 10.73 19.97 31.36
CA VAL A 3 10.28 19.83 29.97
C VAL A 3 9.29 20.97 29.68
N PRO A 4 9.44 21.75 28.60
CA PRO A 4 8.48 22.79 28.28
C PRO A 4 7.16 22.19 27.80
N ASP A 5 6.09 22.81 28.24
CA ASP A 5 4.69 22.50 27.97
C ASP A 5 4.37 22.56 26.47
N VAL A 6 3.90 21.43 25.93
CA VAL A 6 3.57 21.25 24.48
C VAL A 6 2.23 21.91 24.13
N ALA A 7 1.52 22.50 25.06
CA ALA A 7 0.21 23.11 24.85
C ALA A 7 0.23 24.47 24.10
N ALA A 8 1.40 25.07 23.86
CA ALA A 8 1.53 26.40 23.28
C ALA A 8 1.67 26.46 21.75
N VAL A 9 1.55 25.33 21.02
CA VAL A 9 1.83 25.30 19.55
C VAL A 9 0.56 25.13 18.70
N LEU A 10 -0.61 25.00 19.27
CA LEU A 10 -1.87 24.81 18.51
C LEU A 10 -2.93 25.89 18.81
N ASP A 11 -2.54 27.16 18.82
CA ASP A 11 -3.52 28.25 18.70
C ASP A 11 -3.56 28.73 17.24
N LEU A 12 -4.33 28.01 16.43
CA LEU A 12 -4.65 28.35 15.03
C LEU A 12 -6.10 28.81 14.86
N THR A 13 -6.66 29.42 15.87
CA THR A 13 -7.91 30.16 15.72
C THR A 13 -7.61 31.65 15.72
N ASP A 14 -7.89 32.26 14.59
CA ASP A 14 -8.01 33.71 14.34
C ASP A 14 -6.74 34.45 13.97
N ARG A 15 -6.40 34.44 12.66
CA ARG A 15 -5.94 35.66 11.94
C ARG A 15 -6.35 35.55 10.47
N GLY A 16 -7.26 36.47 10.13
CA GLY A 16 -7.75 36.64 8.79
C GLY A 16 -6.68 37.09 7.79
N ARG A 17 -6.92 36.66 6.56
CA ARG A 17 -6.55 37.27 5.28
C ARG A 17 -5.10 37.77 5.10
N ALA A 18 -4.29 36.92 4.50
CA ALA A 18 -3.41 37.33 3.41
C ALA A 18 -3.06 36.10 2.59
N GLY A 19 -3.52 36.03 1.35
CA GLY A 19 -3.23 34.93 0.43
C GLY A 19 -1.74 34.92 0.09
N VAL A 20 -1.09 33.78 0.36
CA VAL A 20 0.23 33.45 -0.19
C VAL A 20 -0.01 32.83 -1.56
N PRO A 21 0.53 33.36 -2.66
CA PRO A 21 0.35 32.77 -3.98
C PRO A 21 1.12 31.44 -4.06
N CYS A 22 0.40 30.34 -4.26
CA CYS A 22 0.97 29.06 -4.65
C CYS A 22 1.55 29.17 -6.06
N GLY A 23 2.85 29.18 -6.20
CA GLY A 23 3.59 29.34 -7.47
C GLY A 23 3.75 28.07 -8.31
N ASN A 24 2.87 27.06 -8.19
CA ASN A 24 2.93 25.88 -9.05
C ASN A 24 1.53 25.53 -9.61
N PRO A 25 1.29 25.67 -10.93
CA PRO A 25 -0.02 25.44 -11.56
C PRO A 25 -0.47 23.97 -11.59
N ALA A 26 0.36 23.02 -11.15
CA ALA A 26 0.04 21.59 -11.13
C ALA A 26 -0.48 21.08 -9.76
N VAL A 27 -0.45 21.89 -8.72
CA VAL A 27 -0.98 21.55 -7.40
C VAL A 27 -2.31 22.29 -7.22
N ARG A 28 -3.43 21.60 -7.44
CA ARG A 28 -4.72 22.08 -6.95
C ARG A 28 -4.65 22.03 -5.43
N CYS A 29 -4.44 23.19 -4.81
CA CYS A 29 -4.75 23.35 -3.39
C CYS A 29 -6.21 22.94 -3.19
N ILE A 30 -6.47 21.99 -2.28
CA ILE A 30 -7.82 21.72 -1.78
C ILE A 30 -8.20 22.98 -1.01
N THR A 31 -8.88 23.91 -1.69
CA THR A 31 -9.52 25.05 -1.01
C THR A 31 -10.61 24.51 -0.12
N ALA A 32 -10.77 25.10 1.06
CA ALA A 32 -11.87 24.77 1.97
C ALA A 32 -13.19 24.75 1.18
N PRO A 33 -14.10 23.79 1.45
CA PRO A 33 -15.34 23.63 0.70
C PRO A 33 -16.12 24.95 0.73
N ASP A 34 -16.59 25.35 -0.46
CA ASP A 34 -17.43 26.54 -0.65
C ASP A 34 -18.70 26.35 0.19
N ARG A 35 -19.01 27.25 1.10
CA ARG A 35 -20.19 27.22 1.98
C ARG A 35 -21.53 27.12 1.24
N ARG A 36 -21.52 27.23 -0.09
CA ARG A 36 -22.69 27.00 -0.95
C ARG A 36 -22.99 25.51 -1.20
N TYR A 37 -22.10 24.62 -0.77
CA TYR A 37 -22.30 23.17 -0.87
C TYR A 37 -23.11 22.62 0.31
N ASP A 38 -23.15 23.34 1.43
CA ASP A 38 -23.82 22.87 2.67
C ASP A 38 -25.36 23.01 2.64
N ASP A 39 -25.94 23.86 1.80
CA ASP A 39 -27.39 24.11 1.75
C ASP A 39 -28.15 23.19 0.77
N ALA A 40 -27.48 22.41 -0.05
CA ALA A 40 -28.10 21.51 -1.04
C ALA A 40 -28.13 20.02 -0.65
N MET A 41 -27.53 19.65 0.48
CA MET A 41 -27.22 18.26 0.83
C MET A 41 -27.82 17.83 2.16
N ALA A 42 -29.12 17.93 2.28
CA ALA A 42 -29.88 17.20 3.32
C ALA A 42 -30.21 15.79 2.84
N SER A 43 -29.23 15.02 2.34
CA SER A 43 -29.37 13.57 2.25
C SER A 43 -29.42 13.02 3.67
N ASP A 44 -30.26 12.03 3.92
CA ASP A 44 -30.35 11.40 5.23
C ASP A 44 -28.95 10.91 5.65
N SER A 45 -28.33 11.60 6.62
CA SER A 45 -27.01 11.27 7.16
C SER A 45 -26.90 9.80 7.55
N SER A 46 -28.00 9.16 7.91
CA SER A 46 -28.11 7.74 8.23
C SER A 46 -27.86 6.86 7.01
N ALA A 47 -28.44 7.17 5.85
CA ALA A 47 -28.28 6.40 4.62
C ALA A 47 -26.84 6.52 4.07
N LEU A 48 -26.25 7.73 4.13
CA LEU A 48 -24.84 7.98 3.77
C LEU A 48 -23.90 7.16 4.65
N ARG A 49 -24.10 7.19 5.98
CA ARG A 49 -23.29 6.44 6.94
C ARG A 49 -23.40 4.93 6.76
N ALA A 50 -24.62 4.44 6.51
CA ALA A 50 -24.83 3.04 6.19
C ALA A 50 -24.10 2.62 4.91
N LEU A 51 -24.18 3.41 3.83
CA LEU A 51 -23.43 3.14 2.60
C LEU A 51 -21.91 3.18 2.84
N ALA A 52 -21.40 4.16 3.59
CA ALA A 52 -19.98 4.27 3.94
C ALA A 52 -19.51 3.02 4.68
N HIS A 53 -20.28 2.56 5.66
CA HIS A 53 -20.02 1.32 6.40
C HIS A 53 -20.01 0.09 5.47
N ASP A 54 -20.98 -0.04 4.56
CA ASP A 54 -21.08 -1.13 3.59
C ASP A 54 -19.87 -1.15 2.63
N LEU A 55 -19.24 0.01 2.43
CA LEU A 55 -18.02 0.17 1.62
C LEU A 55 -16.72 0.03 2.45
N GLY A 56 -16.83 -0.33 3.73
CA GLY A 56 -15.69 -0.53 4.62
C GLY A 56 -15.08 0.77 5.15
N VAL A 57 -15.79 1.89 5.05
CA VAL A 57 -15.37 3.19 5.57
C VAL A 57 -15.85 3.34 7.01
N SER A 58 -14.94 3.60 7.94
CA SER A 58 -15.29 3.91 9.33
C SER A 58 -16.02 5.24 9.39
N THR A 59 -17.20 5.24 10.03
CA THR A 59 -18.00 6.45 10.26
C THR A 59 -17.74 7.10 11.60
N ARG A 60 -16.90 6.46 12.46
CA ARG A 60 -16.47 6.91 13.78
C ARG A 60 -15.02 6.58 14.02
N TYR A 61 -14.37 7.36 14.88
CA TYR A 61 -13.01 7.13 15.33
C TYR A 61 -12.80 7.64 16.77
N TRP A 62 -11.81 7.09 17.44
CA TRP A 62 -11.39 7.56 18.76
C TRP A 62 -10.42 8.71 18.61
N GLY A 63 -10.73 9.85 19.20
CA GLY A 63 -9.83 11.00 19.27
C GLY A 63 -8.71 10.77 20.29
N TRP A 64 -7.66 11.59 20.22
CA TRP A 64 -6.56 11.59 21.19
C TRP A 64 -7.00 11.91 22.62
N ASP A 65 -8.15 12.58 22.77
CA ASP A 65 -8.80 12.90 24.02
C ASP A 65 -9.57 11.70 24.64
N GLY A 66 -9.51 10.54 24.00
CA GLY A 66 -10.23 9.33 24.43
C GLY A 66 -11.73 9.40 24.23
N THR A 67 -12.25 10.33 23.44
CA THR A 67 -13.66 10.40 23.08
C THR A 67 -13.92 9.83 21.68
N GLU A 68 -15.05 9.16 21.51
CA GLU A 68 -15.52 8.73 20.19
C GLU A 68 -16.06 9.92 19.42
N LYS A 69 -15.66 10.06 18.16
CA LYS A 69 -16.03 11.16 17.27
C LYS A 69 -16.64 10.61 15.99
N ASP A 70 -17.69 11.26 15.52
CA ASP A 70 -18.25 10.98 14.22
C ASP A 70 -17.40 11.61 13.11
N VAL A 71 -17.25 10.88 11.99
CA VAL A 71 -16.67 11.45 10.76
C VAL A 71 -17.68 12.39 10.14
N ALA A 72 -17.24 13.59 9.74
CA ALA A 72 -18.12 14.56 9.08
C ALA A 72 -18.65 14.01 7.75
N ASP A 73 -19.90 14.33 7.42
CA ASP A 73 -20.56 13.85 6.20
C ASP A 73 -19.83 14.32 4.94
N SER A 74 -19.28 15.53 4.92
CA SER A 74 -18.43 16.03 3.83
C SER A 74 -17.20 15.18 3.61
N THR A 75 -16.61 14.64 4.67
CA THR A 75 -15.48 13.71 4.59
C THR A 75 -15.92 12.37 4.03
N LEU A 76 -17.09 11.85 4.45
CA LEU A 76 -17.64 10.60 3.90
C LEU A 76 -17.92 10.75 2.39
N HIS A 77 -18.52 11.85 1.95
CA HIS A 77 -18.73 12.13 0.52
C HIS A 77 -17.39 12.14 -0.25
N ALA A 78 -16.35 12.80 0.27
CA ALA A 78 -15.06 12.84 -0.38
C ALA A 78 -14.41 11.44 -0.49
N ILE A 79 -14.50 10.63 0.56
CA ILE A 79 -13.98 9.25 0.57
C ILE A 79 -14.75 8.38 -0.42
N LEU A 80 -16.09 8.45 -0.41
CA LEU A 80 -16.92 7.67 -1.34
C LEU A 80 -16.63 8.04 -2.79
N ALA A 81 -16.44 9.32 -3.08
CA ALA A 81 -16.03 9.78 -4.42
C ALA A 81 -14.66 9.23 -4.81
N ALA A 82 -13.68 9.25 -3.91
CA ALA A 82 -12.35 8.67 -4.15
C ALA A 82 -12.38 7.15 -4.37
N LEU A 83 -13.36 6.45 -3.76
CA LEU A 83 -13.63 5.02 -3.98
C LEU A 83 -14.43 4.74 -5.27
N GLY A 84 -14.66 5.74 -6.13
CA GLY A 84 -15.41 5.58 -7.38
C GLY A 84 -16.93 5.43 -7.17
N SER A 85 -17.44 5.85 -6.02
CA SER A 85 -18.86 5.80 -5.66
C SER A 85 -19.34 7.19 -5.19
N PRO A 86 -19.24 8.24 -6.06
CA PRO A 86 -19.70 9.57 -5.68
C PRO A 86 -21.21 9.55 -5.43
N VAL A 87 -21.64 10.18 -4.36
CA VAL A 87 -23.03 10.32 -3.97
C VAL A 87 -23.31 11.78 -3.62
N ALA A 88 -24.40 12.33 -4.14
CA ALA A 88 -24.86 13.67 -3.88
C ALA A 88 -26.32 13.68 -3.38
N SER A 89 -27.03 12.55 -3.52
CA SER A 89 -28.43 12.40 -3.20
C SER A 89 -28.77 10.98 -2.73
N ASP A 90 -29.92 10.77 -2.13
CA ASP A 90 -30.43 9.44 -1.77
C ASP A 90 -30.63 8.56 -3.01
N GLY A 91 -30.94 9.16 -4.18
CA GLY A 91 -30.99 8.45 -5.45
C GLY A 91 -29.64 7.87 -5.85
N ASP A 92 -28.54 8.60 -5.63
CA ASP A 92 -27.18 8.12 -5.89
C ASP A 92 -26.80 6.98 -4.94
N ILE A 93 -27.21 7.08 -3.66
CA ILE A 93 -27.00 6.02 -2.67
C ILE A 93 -27.69 4.73 -3.12
N ALA A 94 -28.95 4.83 -3.55
CA ALA A 94 -29.70 3.69 -4.07
C ALA A 94 -29.05 3.09 -5.33
N ALA A 95 -28.58 3.94 -6.26
CA ALA A 95 -27.88 3.51 -7.47
C ALA A 95 -26.54 2.81 -7.16
N VAL A 96 -25.75 3.32 -6.21
CA VAL A 96 -24.52 2.65 -5.77
C VAL A 96 -24.81 1.29 -5.15
N ARG A 97 -25.83 1.17 -4.30
CA ARG A 97 -26.23 -0.11 -3.72
C ARG A 97 -26.69 -1.10 -4.79
N ALA A 98 -27.58 -0.69 -5.69
CA ALA A 98 -28.05 -1.54 -6.79
C ALA A 98 -26.89 -2.03 -7.66
N ARG A 99 -25.94 -1.15 -8.01
CA ARG A 99 -24.73 -1.53 -8.76
C ARG A 99 -23.89 -2.57 -7.99
N ARG A 100 -23.74 -2.43 -6.68
CA ARG A 100 -22.99 -3.40 -5.85
C ARG A 100 -23.68 -4.75 -5.76
N GLU A 101 -25.00 -4.78 -5.63
CA GLU A 101 -25.78 -6.02 -5.61
C GLU A 101 -25.69 -6.74 -6.97
N ARG A 102 -25.66 -5.97 -8.05
CA ARG A 102 -25.57 -6.47 -9.42
C ARG A 102 -24.15 -6.97 -9.77
N ALA A 103 -23.10 -6.27 -9.32
CA ALA A 103 -21.71 -6.51 -9.73
C ALA A 103 -21.21 -7.97 -9.57
N PRO A 104 -21.56 -8.75 -8.53
CA PRO A 104 -21.20 -10.16 -8.45
C PRO A 104 -21.78 -11.00 -9.59
N TRP A 105 -22.98 -10.68 -10.03
CA TRP A 105 -23.69 -11.42 -11.08
C TRP A 105 -23.20 -11.14 -12.50
N GLU A 106 -22.49 -10.03 -12.69
CA GLU A 106 -21.86 -9.66 -13.96
C GLU A 106 -20.58 -10.46 -14.24
N ARG A 107 -20.03 -11.14 -13.22
CA ARG A 107 -18.79 -11.92 -13.32
C ARG A 107 -19.06 -13.39 -13.09
N THR A 108 -18.33 -14.25 -13.81
CA THR A 108 -18.42 -15.69 -13.59
C THR A 108 -17.80 -16.08 -12.25
N LEU A 109 -16.61 -15.54 -11.92
CA LEU A 109 -15.90 -15.77 -10.67
C LEU A 109 -15.68 -14.47 -9.89
N PRO A 110 -15.57 -14.52 -8.55
CA PRO A 110 -15.05 -13.40 -7.78
C PRO A 110 -13.66 -13.02 -8.28
N PRO A 111 -13.25 -11.73 -8.20
CA PRO A 111 -11.91 -11.31 -8.65
C PRO A 111 -10.77 -12.03 -7.93
N VAL A 112 -10.98 -12.35 -6.66
CA VAL A 112 -10.07 -13.12 -5.82
C VAL A 112 -10.87 -13.86 -4.76
N THR A 113 -10.45 -15.07 -4.44
CA THR A 113 -10.97 -15.85 -3.30
C THR A 113 -9.83 -16.07 -2.32
N VAL A 114 -10.05 -15.76 -1.06
CA VAL A 114 -9.07 -16.00 0.01
C VAL A 114 -9.63 -17.01 0.99
N MET A 115 -8.89 -18.06 1.26
CA MET A 115 -9.24 -19.04 2.30
C MET A 115 -8.05 -19.29 3.23
N ARG A 116 -8.35 -19.80 4.42
CA ARG A 116 -7.31 -20.27 5.36
C ARG A 116 -7.11 -21.77 5.18
N GLU A 117 -5.87 -22.21 5.34
CA GLU A 117 -5.54 -23.63 5.37
C GLU A 117 -6.39 -24.41 6.37
N ASN A 118 -6.62 -25.69 6.11
CA ASN A 118 -7.36 -26.60 6.98
C ASN A 118 -8.78 -26.08 7.35
N ARG A 119 -9.39 -25.33 6.44
CA ARG A 119 -10.78 -24.91 6.55
C ARG A 119 -11.50 -25.15 5.24
N SER A 120 -12.68 -25.75 5.33
CA SER A 120 -13.60 -25.80 4.20
C SER A 120 -14.07 -24.40 3.85
N SER A 121 -14.14 -24.13 2.57
CA SER A 121 -14.66 -22.87 2.02
C SER A 121 -15.44 -23.18 0.74
N SER A 122 -16.00 -22.18 0.11
CA SER A 122 -16.66 -22.32 -1.17
C SER A 122 -16.53 -21.06 -2.01
N VAL A 123 -16.61 -21.24 -3.32
CA VAL A 123 -16.62 -20.13 -4.27
C VAL A 123 -17.97 -20.10 -5.01
N PRO A 124 -18.61 -18.93 -5.09
CA PRO A 124 -19.79 -18.74 -5.94
C PRO A 124 -19.37 -18.60 -7.40
N VAL A 125 -20.10 -19.22 -8.29
CA VAL A 125 -19.89 -19.14 -9.75
C VAL A 125 -21.19 -18.74 -10.40
N HIS A 126 -21.18 -17.64 -11.16
CA HIS A 126 -22.36 -17.11 -11.80
C HIS A 126 -22.30 -17.38 -13.30
N VAL A 127 -23.26 -18.12 -13.80
CA VAL A 127 -23.41 -18.48 -15.21
C VAL A 127 -24.85 -18.25 -15.65
N GLU A 128 -25.13 -18.32 -16.92
CA GLU A 128 -26.52 -18.33 -17.41
C GLU A 128 -27.27 -19.48 -16.76
N HIS A 129 -28.49 -19.20 -16.31
CA HIS A 129 -29.29 -20.14 -15.53
C HIS A 129 -29.54 -21.43 -16.35
N GLY A 130 -29.29 -22.57 -15.71
CA GLY A 130 -29.48 -23.89 -16.35
C GLY A 130 -28.32 -24.34 -17.23
N THR A 131 -27.23 -23.54 -17.40
CA THR A 131 -26.05 -23.99 -18.15
C THR A 131 -25.09 -24.77 -17.24
N PRO A 132 -24.43 -25.82 -17.77
CA PRO A 132 -23.45 -26.57 -17.03
C PRO A 132 -22.15 -25.77 -16.83
N VAL A 133 -21.51 -25.96 -15.69
CA VAL A 133 -20.19 -25.38 -15.38
C VAL A 133 -19.38 -26.38 -14.59
N THR A 134 -18.08 -26.45 -14.85
CA THR A 134 -17.10 -27.20 -14.04
C THR A 134 -16.03 -26.25 -13.54
N VAL A 135 -15.51 -26.49 -12.34
CA VAL A 135 -14.49 -25.62 -11.73
C VAL A 135 -13.34 -26.47 -11.23
N HIS A 136 -12.14 -25.96 -11.44
CA HIS A 136 -10.93 -26.57 -10.90
C HIS A 136 -9.93 -25.50 -10.42
N VAL A 137 -9.00 -25.94 -9.59
CA VAL A 137 -7.87 -25.16 -9.12
C VAL A 137 -6.61 -25.62 -9.84
N LEU A 138 -5.87 -24.68 -10.42
CA LEU A 138 -4.49 -24.90 -10.85
C LEU A 138 -3.57 -24.46 -9.72
N LEU A 139 -2.76 -25.37 -9.21
CA LEU A 139 -1.87 -25.10 -8.08
C LEU A 139 -0.64 -24.32 -8.53
N GLU A 140 -0.11 -23.46 -7.67
CA GLU A 140 1.08 -22.64 -7.91
C GLU A 140 2.30 -23.48 -8.30
N GLU A 141 2.55 -24.58 -7.60
CA GLU A 141 3.65 -25.52 -7.85
C GLU A 141 3.33 -26.56 -8.95
N GLY A 142 2.23 -26.39 -9.63
CA GLY A 142 1.73 -27.32 -10.63
C GLY A 142 0.75 -28.35 -10.08
N GLY A 143 -0.07 -28.86 -10.97
CA GLY A 143 -1.15 -29.77 -10.62
C GLY A 143 -2.53 -29.15 -10.72
N ARG A 144 -3.56 -30.02 -10.70
CA ARG A 144 -4.96 -29.63 -10.82
C ARG A 144 -5.81 -30.32 -9.77
N VAL A 145 -6.75 -29.62 -9.19
CA VAL A 145 -7.74 -30.14 -8.25
C VAL A 145 -9.13 -29.76 -8.76
N ASP A 146 -9.92 -30.75 -9.17
CA ASP A 146 -11.29 -30.55 -9.60
C ASP A 146 -12.19 -30.34 -8.38
N LEU A 147 -13.08 -29.35 -8.46
CA LEU A 147 -13.97 -28.98 -7.37
C LEU A 147 -15.34 -29.65 -7.50
N VAL A 148 -15.94 -29.99 -6.38
CA VAL A 148 -17.27 -30.56 -6.31
C VAL A 148 -18.31 -29.45 -6.14
N GLN A 149 -19.37 -29.50 -6.94
CA GLN A 149 -20.50 -28.59 -6.79
C GLN A 149 -21.30 -28.98 -5.54
N GLY A 150 -21.55 -28.03 -4.66
CA GLY A 150 -22.43 -28.14 -3.50
C GLY A 150 -23.82 -27.60 -3.82
N GLU A 151 -24.72 -27.81 -2.87
CA GLU A 151 -26.07 -27.24 -2.98
C GLU A 151 -26.04 -25.71 -2.85
N ASP A 152 -26.84 -25.05 -3.69
CA ASP A 152 -27.07 -23.60 -3.66
C ASP A 152 -28.52 -23.30 -3.99
N HIS A 153 -29.23 -22.70 -3.05
CA HIS A 153 -30.65 -22.36 -3.18
C HIS A 153 -30.86 -20.87 -3.50
N THR A 154 -29.80 -20.15 -3.90
CA THR A 154 -29.92 -18.73 -4.25
C THR A 154 -30.77 -18.61 -5.53
N PRO A 155 -31.84 -17.80 -5.49
CA PRO A 155 -32.63 -17.55 -6.69
C PRO A 155 -31.78 -16.97 -7.82
N ALA A 156 -32.14 -17.35 -9.04
CA ALA A 156 -31.51 -16.75 -10.21
C ALA A 156 -31.85 -15.24 -10.28
N HIS A 157 -30.91 -14.45 -10.76
CA HIS A 157 -31.01 -13.01 -10.86
C HIS A 157 -31.15 -12.57 -12.31
N ASP A 158 -32.14 -11.70 -12.60
CA ASP A 158 -32.28 -11.13 -13.95
C ASP A 158 -31.26 -10.01 -14.15
N LEU A 159 -30.43 -10.18 -15.17
CA LEU A 159 -29.43 -9.22 -15.57
C LEU A 159 -29.77 -8.75 -16.99
N ASP A 160 -30.56 -7.70 -17.09
CA ASP A 160 -31.01 -7.09 -18.36
C ASP A 160 -31.68 -8.11 -19.32
N GLY A 161 -32.58 -8.93 -18.80
CA GLY A 161 -33.28 -9.96 -19.57
C GLY A 161 -32.54 -11.29 -19.70
N THR A 162 -31.33 -11.40 -19.17
CA THR A 162 -30.60 -12.67 -19.06
C THR A 162 -30.63 -13.19 -17.64
N LEU A 163 -31.25 -14.36 -17.46
CA LEU A 163 -31.33 -14.97 -16.13
C LEU A 163 -29.99 -15.62 -15.77
N ARG A 164 -29.34 -15.10 -14.70
CA ARG A 164 -28.07 -15.62 -14.16
C ARG A 164 -28.32 -16.51 -12.95
N GLY A 165 -27.80 -17.73 -12.99
CA GLY A 165 -27.81 -18.65 -11.86
C GLY A 165 -26.52 -18.58 -11.08
N ARG A 166 -26.55 -19.01 -9.81
CA ARG A 166 -25.38 -19.18 -8.96
C ARG A 166 -25.18 -20.65 -8.64
N ALA A 167 -24.00 -21.17 -8.93
CA ALA A 167 -23.53 -22.48 -8.47
C ALA A 167 -22.49 -22.26 -7.38
N ARG A 168 -22.47 -23.13 -6.37
CA ARG A 168 -21.50 -23.09 -5.29
C ARG A 168 -20.55 -24.27 -5.44
N PHE A 169 -19.23 -24.00 -5.54
CA PHE A 169 -18.21 -25.04 -5.59
C PHE A 169 -17.44 -25.10 -4.28
N LEU A 170 -17.21 -26.32 -3.78
CA LEU A 170 -16.56 -26.56 -2.50
C LEU A 170 -15.03 -26.54 -2.69
N LEU A 171 -14.35 -25.73 -1.92
CA LEU A 171 -12.90 -25.70 -1.83
C LEU A 171 -12.45 -26.66 -0.73
N PRO A 172 -11.63 -27.69 -1.06
CA PRO A 172 -11.22 -28.70 -0.09
C PRO A 172 -10.25 -28.12 0.95
N GLU A 173 -10.25 -28.70 2.15
CA GLU A 173 -9.38 -28.29 3.26
C GLU A 173 -7.88 -28.51 2.99
N GLY A 174 -7.54 -29.50 2.18
CA GLY A 174 -6.15 -29.91 1.91
C GLY A 174 -5.42 -29.14 0.81
N LEU A 175 -5.93 -27.98 0.38
CA LEU A 175 -5.19 -27.16 -0.57
C LEU A 175 -3.91 -26.62 0.07
N PRO A 176 -2.75 -26.66 -0.65
CA PRO A 176 -1.50 -26.12 -0.12
C PRO A 176 -1.57 -24.61 0.04
N LEU A 177 -0.70 -24.07 0.90
CA LEU A 177 -0.48 -22.62 0.99
C LEU A 177 0.03 -22.09 -0.35
N GLY A 178 -0.40 -20.90 -0.74
CA GLY A 178 0.12 -20.26 -1.94
C GLY A 178 -0.92 -19.49 -2.74
N TRP A 179 -0.50 -19.08 -3.94
CA TRP A 179 -1.29 -18.36 -4.91
C TRP A 179 -1.66 -19.30 -6.06
N HIS A 180 -2.90 -19.71 -6.05
CA HIS A 180 -3.43 -20.66 -7.04
C HIS A 180 -4.36 -19.91 -8.00
N ARG A 181 -4.76 -20.63 -9.07
CA ARG A 181 -5.71 -20.11 -10.03
C ARG A 181 -6.99 -20.95 -10.02
N LEU A 182 -8.14 -20.29 -9.82
CA LEU A 182 -9.46 -20.86 -10.07
C LEU A 182 -9.76 -20.75 -11.55
N VAL A 183 -10.25 -21.82 -12.15
CA VAL A 183 -10.72 -21.86 -13.54
C VAL A 183 -12.13 -22.42 -13.57
N ALA A 184 -13.07 -21.65 -14.11
CA ALA A 184 -14.44 -22.10 -14.37
C ALA A 184 -14.62 -22.31 -15.87
N GLU A 185 -14.86 -23.53 -16.29
CA GLU A 185 -15.18 -23.90 -17.67
C GLU A 185 -16.68 -23.71 -17.90
N THR A 186 -17.03 -22.77 -18.76
CA THR A 186 -18.41 -22.43 -19.08
C THR A 186 -18.70 -22.54 -20.57
N ALA A 187 -19.96 -22.54 -20.97
CA ALA A 187 -20.34 -22.52 -22.38
C ALA A 187 -19.81 -21.30 -23.15
N ALA A 188 -19.56 -20.18 -22.45
CA ALA A 188 -18.98 -18.97 -23.04
C ALA A 188 -17.44 -18.97 -23.09
N GLY A 189 -16.80 -20.04 -22.58
CA GLY A 189 -15.36 -20.16 -22.45
C GLY A 189 -14.88 -20.16 -21.00
N PRO A 190 -13.57 -20.33 -20.77
CA PRO A 190 -12.99 -20.35 -19.44
C PRO A 190 -12.99 -18.96 -18.79
N ALA A 191 -13.29 -18.91 -17.48
CA ALA A 191 -13.11 -17.74 -16.65
C ALA A 191 -12.11 -18.06 -15.57
N GLU A 192 -11.19 -17.13 -15.29
CA GLU A 192 -10.10 -17.32 -14.34
C GLU A 192 -10.16 -16.28 -13.22
N ALA A 193 -9.74 -16.70 -12.03
CA ALA A 193 -9.59 -15.81 -10.86
C ALA A 193 -8.49 -16.32 -9.93
N ASP A 194 -7.96 -15.44 -9.08
CA ASP A 194 -6.96 -15.83 -8.10
C ASP A 194 -7.61 -16.54 -6.89
N LEU A 195 -6.96 -17.62 -6.42
CA LEU A 195 -7.24 -18.27 -5.15
C LEU A 195 -6.02 -18.20 -4.25
N VAL A 196 -6.14 -17.53 -3.12
CA VAL A 196 -5.06 -17.42 -2.14
C VAL A 196 -5.38 -18.29 -0.93
N VAL A 197 -4.52 -19.28 -0.67
CA VAL A 197 -4.60 -20.09 0.54
C VAL A 197 -3.58 -19.57 1.54
N THR A 198 -4.07 -19.01 2.64
CA THR A 198 -3.24 -18.40 3.69
C THR A 198 -3.06 -19.34 4.87
N PRO A 199 -1.97 -19.23 5.65
CA PRO A 199 -1.84 -19.98 6.89
C PRO A 199 -2.95 -19.58 7.89
N ALA A 200 -3.31 -20.52 8.77
CA ALA A 200 -4.32 -20.30 9.80
C ALA A 200 -3.93 -19.16 10.76
N ARG A 201 -2.64 -19.00 10.99
CA ARG A 201 -2.05 -17.90 11.79
C ARG A 201 -0.65 -17.58 11.26
N LEU A 202 -0.26 -16.33 11.38
CA LEU A 202 1.13 -15.95 11.14
C LEU A 202 2.00 -16.54 12.26
N THR A 203 3.08 -17.20 11.87
CA THR A 203 4.09 -17.75 12.76
C THR A 203 5.41 -17.01 12.54
N VAL A 204 6.27 -17.03 13.53
CA VAL A 204 7.67 -16.63 13.34
C VAL A 204 8.41 -17.74 12.61
N HIS A 205 9.46 -17.38 11.88
CA HIS A 205 10.31 -18.33 11.21
C HIS A 205 10.83 -19.38 12.19
N GLU A 206 10.91 -20.65 11.79
CA GLU A 206 11.26 -21.78 12.67
C GLU A 206 12.54 -21.56 13.47
N GLN A 207 13.56 -20.95 12.88
CA GLN A 207 14.81 -20.62 13.57
C GLN A 207 14.64 -19.72 14.79
N TYR A 208 13.52 -18.99 14.90
CA TYR A 208 13.20 -18.12 16.03
C TYR A 208 12.12 -18.68 16.94
N ALA A 209 11.48 -19.81 16.57
CA ALA A 209 10.37 -20.38 17.35
C ALA A 209 10.81 -20.90 18.73
N ALA A 210 12.05 -21.38 18.83
CA ALA A 210 12.59 -22.02 20.04
C ALA A 210 13.56 -21.13 20.83
N ARG A 211 13.88 -19.91 20.37
CA ARG A 211 14.86 -19.04 21.04
C ARG A 211 14.45 -17.58 20.99
N ARG A 212 15.00 -16.77 21.88
CA ARG A 212 14.91 -15.31 21.78
C ARG A 212 15.85 -14.82 20.70
N ALA A 213 15.36 -13.92 19.87
CA ALA A 213 16.14 -13.20 18.88
C ALA A 213 16.27 -11.74 19.30
N PHE A 214 17.38 -11.10 18.95
CA PHE A 214 17.53 -9.65 19.08
C PHE A 214 18.10 -9.06 17.79
N GLY A 215 17.82 -7.80 17.56
CA GLY A 215 18.34 -7.10 16.38
C GLY A 215 18.63 -5.64 16.67
N VAL A 216 19.18 -4.98 15.67
CA VAL A 216 19.47 -3.55 15.68
C VAL A 216 18.49 -2.84 14.77
N GLN A 217 17.98 -1.69 15.22
CA GLN A 217 17.21 -0.77 14.40
C GLN A 217 18.04 0.47 14.13
N ALA A 218 18.10 0.88 12.86
CA ALA A 218 18.83 2.06 12.46
C ALA A 218 18.09 2.84 11.36
N GLN A 219 18.21 4.16 11.42
CA GLN A 219 17.83 5.02 10.31
C GLN A 219 19.04 5.04 9.34
N LEU A 220 18.94 4.30 8.23
CA LEU A 220 20.08 4.10 7.33
C LEU A 220 20.70 5.42 6.88
N TYR A 221 19.89 6.42 6.57
CA TYR A 221 20.39 7.74 6.16
C TYR A 221 21.32 8.41 7.20
N SER A 222 21.28 7.99 8.46
CA SER A 222 22.16 8.48 9.54
C SER A 222 23.39 7.61 9.79
N VAL A 223 23.43 6.39 9.23
CA VAL A 223 24.55 5.45 9.38
C VAL A 223 25.61 5.76 8.32
N ARG A 224 26.58 6.56 8.67
CA ARG A 224 27.60 7.05 7.74
C ARG A 224 28.97 6.49 8.09
N SER A 225 29.77 6.22 7.08
CA SER A 225 31.19 5.86 7.15
C SER A 225 32.04 6.92 6.43
N GLU A 226 33.34 6.79 6.50
CA GLU A 226 34.28 7.66 5.77
C GLU A 226 34.07 7.61 4.26
N ARG A 227 33.53 6.48 3.74
CA ARG A 227 33.30 6.25 2.32
C ARG A 227 31.90 6.67 1.86
N SER A 228 31.03 7.08 2.75
CA SER A 228 29.67 7.51 2.41
C SER A 228 29.69 8.83 1.64
N TRP A 229 28.62 9.11 0.93
CA TRP A 229 28.37 10.35 0.20
C TRP A 229 27.55 11.35 1.02
N GLY A 230 27.93 11.59 2.29
CA GLY A 230 27.21 12.49 3.20
C GLY A 230 25.93 11.92 3.80
N ILE A 231 25.52 10.74 3.38
CA ILE A 231 24.34 10.02 3.88
C ILE A 231 24.64 8.52 3.87
N GLY A 232 24.07 7.77 4.80
CA GLY A 232 24.20 6.31 4.83
C GLY A 232 23.53 5.64 3.63
N ASP A 233 24.16 4.62 3.10
CA ASP A 233 23.77 3.93 1.89
C ASP A 233 23.76 2.39 2.04
N LEU A 234 23.51 1.65 0.96
CA LEU A 234 23.42 0.19 0.97
C LEU A 234 24.76 -0.48 1.36
N ALA A 235 25.92 0.15 1.08
CA ALA A 235 27.20 -0.37 1.53
C ALA A 235 27.36 -0.20 3.06
N ASP A 236 26.94 0.94 3.60
CA ASP A 236 26.92 1.17 5.05
C ASP A 236 25.95 0.20 5.75
N MET A 237 24.80 -0.10 5.12
CA MET A 237 23.85 -1.11 5.62
C MET A 237 24.48 -2.50 5.67
N ARG A 238 25.17 -2.92 4.59
CA ARG A 238 25.90 -4.20 4.55
C ARG A 238 26.94 -4.29 5.67
N ASP A 239 27.73 -3.25 5.83
CA ASP A 239 28.80 -3.21 6.82
C ASP A 239 28.22 -3.22 8.26
N LEU A 240 27.12 -2.47 8.50
CA LEU A 240 26.42 -2.49 9.77
C LEU A 240 25.84 -3.88 10.07
N ALA A 241 25.20 -4.53 9.08
CA ALA A 241 24.67 -5.87 9.24
C ALA A 241 25.76 -6.90 9.54
N ALA A 242 26.91 -6.81 8.85
CA ALA A 242 28.05 -7.68 9.08
C ALA A 242 28.64 -7.49 10.51
N ILE A 243 28.80 -6.25 10.94
CA ILE A 243 29.31 -5.95 12.30
C ILE A 243 28.34 -6.44 13.38
N THR A 244 27.07 -6.08 13.25
CA THR A 244 26.07 -6.45 14.28
C THR A 244 25.81 -7.95 14.32
N GLY A 245 25.73 -8.61 13.16
CA GLY A 245 25.58 -10.05 13.09
C GLY A 245 26.82 -10.83 13.50
N ALA A 246 27.96 -10.59 12.85
CA ALA A 246 29.17 -11.41 13.06
C ALA A 246 29.87 -11.15 14.40
N ARG A 247 29.88 -9.89 14.89
CA ARG A 247 30.60 -9.56 16.13
C ARG A 247 29.69 -9.56 17.37
N HIS A 248 28.41 -9.25 17.20
CA HIS A 248 27.50 -9.08 18.32
C HIS A 248 26.36 -10.10 18.32
N GLY A 249 26.26 -10.97 17.31
CA GLY A 249 25.27 -12.03 17.26
C GLY A 249 23.84 -11.53 17.06
N ALA A 250 23.66 -10.35 16.48
CA ALA A 250 22.33 -9.86 16.13
C ALA A 250 21.71 -10.73 15.03
N ASP A 251 20.43 -11.03 15.16
CA ASP A 251 19.68 -11.89 14.24
C ASP A 251 19.09 -11.13 13.06
N PHE A 252 18.86 -9.82 13.22
CA PHE A 252 18.28 -8.97 12.17
C PHE A 252 18.71 -7.52 12.31
N LEU A 253 18.63 -6.81 11.19
CA LEU A 253 18.79 -5.36 11.10
C LEU A 253 17.51 -4.78 10.50
N LEU A 254 16.83 -3.90 11.22
CA LEU A 254 15.69 -3.15 10.75
C LEU A 254 16.13 -1.75 10.33
N VAL A 255 15.84 -1.36 9.09
CA VAL A 255 16.15 -0.03 8.59
C VAL A 255 14.87 0.72 8.19
N ASN A 256 14.96 2.03 8.03
CA ASN A 256 13.89 2.83 7.46
C ASN A 256 13.54 2.36 6.04
N PRO A 257 12.34 2.71 5.52
CA PRO A 257 11.99 2.42 4.14
C PRO A 257 13.01 2.97 3.13
N LEU A 258 13.35 2.16 2.12
CA LEU A 258 14.35 2.49 1.09
C LEU A 258 13.72 2.85 -0.26
N HIS A 259 12.40 2.89 -0.33
CA HIS A 259 11.65 3.16 -1.56
C HIS A 259 11.86 4.60 -2.06
N ALA A 260 11.56 4.80 -3.37
CA ALA A 260 11.85 6.04 -4.05
C ALA A 260 10.97 7.20 -3.58
N SER A 261 11.61 8.32 -3.26
CA SER A 261 11.01 9.64 -3.10
C SER A 261 10.94 10.37 -4.46
N TYR A 262 10.51 11.63 -4.47
CA TYR A 262 10.60 12.46 -5.66
C TYR A 262 12.06 12.53 -6.14
N PRO A 263 12.28 12.37 -7.47
CA PRO A 263 13.64 12.33 -8.02
C PRO A 263 14.28 13.72 -8.16
N THR A 264 13.57 14.78 -7.80
CA THR A 264 14.02 16.17 -7.90
C THR A 264 13.93 16.86 -6.56
N PRO A 265 14.89 17.75 -6.22
CA PRO A 265 14.80 18.61 -5.03
C PRO A 265 13.52 19.50 -5.01
N PRO A 266 13.00 19.80 -3.81
CA PRO A 266 13.49 19.37 -2.51
C PRO A 266 13.13 17.93 -2.17
N VAL A 267 14.12 17.17 -1.70
CA VAL A 267 13.90 15.77 -1.26
C VAL A 267 13.14 15.76 0.05
N GLU A 268 12.02 15.04 0.07
CA GLU A 268 11.21 14.85 1.28
C GLU A 268 12.07 14.24 2.41
N PRO A 269 12.20 14.89 3.57
CA PRO A 269 13.00 14.40 4.68
C PRO A 269 12.52 13.06 5.23
N SER A 270 11.21 12.79 5.18
CA SER A 270 10.59 11.59 5.70
C SER A 270 10.61 10.47 4.65
N PRO A 271 11.25 9.32 4.91
CA PRO A 271 11.23 8.19 3.98
C PRO A 271 9.90 7.43 3.97
N TYR A 272 8.91 7.85 4.78
CA TYR A 272 7.63 7.15 4.93
C TYR A 272 6.57 7.58 3.92
N LEU A 273 6.84 8.62 3.10
CA LEU A 273 5.96 9.12 2.06
C LEU A 273 6.58 8.89 0.67
N PRO A 274 6.54 7.65 0.13
CA PRO A 274 7.13 7.35 -1.17
C PRO A 274 6.26 7.85 -2.32
N VAL A 275 6.92 8.21 -3.42
CA VAL A 275 6.26 8.38 -4.72
C VAL A 275 5.88 7.01 -5.29
N THR A 276 6.75 6.03 -5.10
CA THR A 276 6.52 4.64 -5.50
C THR A 276 7.25 3.67 -4.58
N ARG A 277 6.64 2.51 -4.37
CA ARG A 277 7.24 1.39 -3.63
C ARG A 277 7.94 0.38 -4.53
N ARG A 278 7.90 0.57 -5.84
CA ARG A 278 8.48 -0.36 -6.82
C ARG A 278 9.98 -0.17 -7.01
N PHE A 279 10.51 0.99 -6.66
CA PHE A 279 11.91 1.35 -6.87
C PHE A 279 12.55 1.80 -5.56
N THR A 280 13.84 1.49 -5.43
CA THR A 280 14.68 2.02 -4.35
C THR A 280 15.13 3.44 -4.67
N ALA A 281 15.23 4.30 -3.67
CA ALA A 281 15.72 5.65 -3.85
C ALA A 281 17.20 5.64 -4.26
N PRO A 282 17.60 6.33 -5.34
CA PRO A 282 18.99 6.45 -5.77
C PRO A 282 19.90 7.03 -4.68
N LEU A 283 19.31 7.76 -3.74
CA LEU A 283 19.99 8.31 -2.57
C LEU A 283 20.77 7.26 -1.76
N TYR A 284 20.29 6.00 -1.75
CA TYR A 284 20.90 4.91 -1.00
C TYR A 284 21.90 4.08 -1.82
N LEU A 285 22.15 4.42 -3.10
CA LEU A 285 23.18 3.75 -3.88
C LEU A 285 24.58 4.20 -3.44
N ARG A 286 25.52 3.25 -3.37
CA ARG A 286 26.95 3.54 -3.34
C ARG A 286 27.44 3.55 -4.79
N ILE A 287 27.87 4.70 -5.28
CA ILE A 287 28.21 4.90 -6.71
C ILE A 287 29.34 3.95 -7.12
N GLU A 288 30.33 3.76 -6.27
CA GLU A 288 31.50 2.90 -6.54
C GLU A 288 31.13 1.40 -6.60
N ASP A 289 29.97 1.00 -6.05
CA ASP A 289 29.48 -0.38 -6.08
C ASP A 289 28.56 -0.66 -7.29
N VAL A 290 28.22 0.37 -8.09
CA VAL A 290 27.49 0.19 -9.36
C VAL A 290 28.41 -0.54 -10.34
N PRO A 291 27.94 -1.62 -11.01
CA PRO A 291 28.81 -2.45 -11.88
C PRO A 291 29.53 -1.68 -12.95
N GLU A 292 28.91 -0.69 -13.57
CA GLU A 292 29.43 0.16 -14.63
C GLU A 292 30.62 1.04 -14.17
N HIS A 293 30.70 1.35 -12.87
CA HIS A 293 31.80 2.13 -12.31
C HIS A 293 33.17 1.50 -12.60
N ARG A 294 33.25 0.17 -12.71
CA ARG A 294 34.51 -0.54 -13.01
C ARG A 294 35.04 -0.29 -14.42
N SER A 295 34.11 0.04 -15.33
CA SER A 295 34.44 0.29 -16.76
C SER A 295 34.56 1.77 -17.10
N LEU A 296 34.47 2.67 -16.12
CA LEU A 296 34.65 4.11 -16.34
C LEU A 296 36.04 4.44 -16.86
N THR A 297 36.08 5.40 -17.77
CA THR A 297 37.36 6.04 -18.17
C THR A 297 37.97 6.78 -16.99
N GLU A 298 39.27 7.06 -17.04
CA GLU A 298 39.98 7.79 -15.99
C GLU A 298 39.34 9.18 -15.76
N VAL A 299 38.94 9.87 -16.82
CA VAL A 299 38.30 11.18 -16.75
C VAL A 299 36.95 11.10 -16.03
N ALA A 300 36.12 10.11 -16.37
CA ALA A 300 34.81 9.89 -15.71
C ALA A 300 35.00 9.52 -14.23
N ARG A 301 36.00 8.70 -13.91
CA ARG A 301 36.32 8.33 -12.52
C ARG A 301 36.74 9.54 -11.69
N GLN A 302 37.58 10.42 -12.25
CA GLN A 302 37.94 11.68 -11.59
C GLN A 302 36.74 12.59 -11.38
N LYS A 303 35.77 12.63 -12.33
CA LYS A 303 34.52 13.37 -12.15
C LYS A 303 33.73 12.82 -10.96
N VAL A 304 33.57 11.50 -10.84
CA VAL A 304 32.86 10.85 -9.71
C VAL A 304 33.54 11.19 -8.38
N GLU A 305 34.88 11.14 -8.30
CA GLU A 305 35.63 11.51 -7.08
C GLU A 305 35.45 12.99 -6.72
N LEU A 306 35.43 13.87 -7.69
CA LEU A 306 35.13 15.29 -7.46
C LEU A 306 33.74 15.49 -6.88
N LEU A 307 32.72 14.85 -7.47
CA LEU A 307 31.35 14.91 -6.99
C LEU A 307 31.25 14.38 -5.57
N ARG A 308 31.87 13.24 -5.27
CA ARG A 308 31.95 12.69 -3.92
C ARG A 308 32.60 13.71 -2.96
N GLY A 309 33.69 14.36 -3.38
CA GLY A 309 34.36 15.37 -2.58
C GLY A 309 33.44 16.54 -2.15
N THR A 310 32.45 16.90 -2.97
CA THR A 310 31.52 18.00 -2.64
C THR A 310 30.59 17.69 -1.47
N VAL A 311 30.43 16.42 -1.09
CA VAL A 311 29.50 15.96 -0.05
C VAL A 311 30.18 15.16 1.08
N ALA A 312 31.46 14.82 0.93
CA ALA A 312 32.18 13.94 1.86
C ALA A 312 32.36 14.56 3.28
N ASP A 313 32.47 15.87 3.38
CA ASP A 313 32.57 16.56 4.66
C ASP A 313 31.36 16.34 5.55
N ARG A 314 30.20 16.02 4.96
CA ARG A 314 28.95 15.73 5.66
C ARG A 314 28.97 14.40 6.42
N ASN A 315 29.92 13.50 6.11
CA ASN A 315 30.03 12.22 6.80
C ASN A 315 30.31 12.37 8.29
N THR A 316 30.99 13.43 8.70
CA THR A 316 31.39 13.71 10.10
C THR A 316 30.49 14.76 10.79
N ARG A 317 29.60 15.41 10.07
CA ARG A 317 28.71 16.40 10.64
C ARG A 317 27.61 15.76 11.45
N GLY A 318 27.34 16.27 12.65
CA GLY A 318 26.24 15.85 13.53
C GLY A 318 24.94 16.64 13.34
N ASP A 319 24.93 17.61 12.45
CA ASP A 319 23.82 18.50 12.17
C ASP A 319 22.84 17.94 11.12
N ARG A 320 22.12 18.81 10.44
CA ARG A 320 21.09 18.46 9.46
C ARG A 320 21.68 17.69 8.26
N LEU A 321 20.97 16.64 7.83
CA LEU A 321 21.26 15.92 6.60
C LEU A 321 20.84 16.73 5.36
N GLU A 322 21.78 16.99 4.47
CA GLU A 322 21.56 17.76 3.24
C GLU A 322 21.25 16.82 2.06
N ARG A 323 20.04 16.28 2.04
CA ARG A 323 19.60 15.28 1.06
C ARG A 323 19.64 15.78 -0.38
N ASP A 324 19.30 17.06 -0.61
CA ASP A 324 19.29 17.66 -1.95
C ASP A 324 20.65 17.67 -2.60
N ALA A 325 21.66 18.13 -1.86
CA ALA A 325 23.05 18.16 -2.35
C ALA A 325 23.58 16.75 -2.65
N VAL A 326 23.28 15.79 -1.75
CA VAL A 326 23.70 14.40 -1.93
C VAL A 326 23.01 13.75 -3.12
N LEU A 327 21.70 13.94 -3.29
CA LEU A 327 20.95 13.39 -4.42
C LEU A 327 21.47 13.96 -5.74
N SER A 328 21.65 15.28 -5.82
CA SER A 328 22.18 15.93 -7.03
C SER A 328 23.55 15.39 -7.43
N ALA A 329 24.49 15.27 -6.46
CA ALA A 329 25.81 14.73 -6.71
C ALA A 329 25.77 13.26 -7.19
N LYS A 330 24.90 12.43 -6.59
CA LYS A 330 24.75 11.02 -6.98
C LYS A 330 24.10 10.86 -8.35
N LEU A 331 23.05 11.64 -8.67
CA LEU A 331 22.41 11.59 -9.98
C LEU A 331 23.39 12.00 -11.09
N GLU A 332 24.17 13.08 -10.89
CA GLU A 332 25.18 13.49 -11.84
C GLU A 332 26.31 12.46 -12.02
N ALA A 333 26.61 11.68 -10.97
CA ALA A 333 27.60 10.60 -11.06
C ALA A 333 27.04 9.33 -11.75
N LEU A 334 25.72 9.18 -11.83
CA LEU A 334 25.04 8.06 -12.49
C LEU A 334 24.76 8.32 -13.98
N GLU A 335 24.89 9.57 -14.46
CA GLU A 335 24.81 9.97 -15.87
C GLU A 335 26.13 9.74 -16.60
#